data_c5d5fcbc09d07db8ffce5675e4e52665
#
_entry.id   c5d5fcbc09d07db8ffce5675e4e52665
#
_cell.length_a   1.000
_cell.length_b   1.000
_cell.length_c   1.000
_cell.angle_alpha   90.00
_cell.angle_beta   90.00
_cell.angle_gamma   90.00
#
_symmetry.space_group_name_H-M   'P 1'
#
loop_
_entity.id
_entity.type
_entity.pdbx_description
1 polymer ?
#
loop_
_entity_poly.entity_id
_entity_poly.type
_entity_poly.pdbx_seq_one_letter_code
_entity_poly.pdbx_strand_id
1 'polypeptide(L)'
;MFDKLIDILREVWSELIPIQIINQYNGGVQLRMGKMVRVLEGGWYWKVPFTDTILIEHIVPRTERLTGLATTTADGKAIGFDAVVTWKVSDIQKALMDVVDLKDAIADSCAGIIGTELSNASWADIIRGNTTESLTAACRKRGWRWGVEIQQVQLTGVAPVKNLRVSLSGHAQHLV
;
A
#
# COMPACT_ATOMS: atom_id res chain seq x y z
N MET A 1 16.70 -40.96 -3.25
CA MET A 1 15.37 -41.28 -3.82
C MET A 1 14.28 -41.23 -2.74
N PHE A 2 14.56 -41.75 -1.56
CA PHE A 2 13.64 -41.72 -0.40
C PHE A 2 13.38 -40.29 0.13
N ASP A 3 14.37 -39.42 0.10
CA ASP A 3 14.21 -38.01 0.58
C ASP A 3 13.18 -37.23 -0.23
N LYS A 4 13.19 -37.36 -1.56
CA LYS A 4 12.19 -36.74 -2.43
C LYS A 4 10.76 -37.26 -2.19
N LEU A 5 10.65 -38.52 -1.80
CA LEU A 5 9.36 -39.16 -1.50
C LEU A 5 8.82 -38.65 -0.15
N ILE A 6 9.70 -38.40 0.81
CA ILE A 6 9.37 -37.82 2.11
C ILE A 6 8.94 -36.36 1.95
N ASP A 7 9.62 -35.61 1.09
CA ASP A 7 9.27 -34.20 0.81
C ASP A 7 7.89 -34.11 0.12
N ILE A 8 7.62 -34.93 -0.87
CA ILE A 8 6.31 -35.02 -1.53
C ILE A 8 5.21 -35.43 -0.54
N LEU A 9 5.48 -36.44 0.30
CA LEU A 9 4.54 -36.87 1.34
C LEU A 9 4.27 -35.76 2.36
N ARG A 10 5.26 -34.95 2.71
CA ARG A 10 5.15 -33.86 3.65
C ARG A 10 4.32 -32.69 3.05
N GLU A 11 4.51 -32.41 1.77
CA GLU A 11 3.78 -31.40 1.03
C GLU A 11 2.31 -31.77 0.88
N VAL A 12 2.03 -33.01 0.46
CA VAL A 12 0.67 -33.56 0.39
C VAL A 12 0.01 -33.61 1.77
N TRP A 13 0.76 -33.98 2.82
CA TRP A 13 0.23 -34.07 4.18
C TRP A 13 -0.14 -32.70 4.77
N SER A 14 0.61 -31.65 4.44
CA SER A 14 0.32 -30.27 4.88
C SER A 14 -0.96 -29.71 4.25
N GLU A 15 -1.28 -30.12 3.03
CA GLU A 15 -2.53 -29.75 2.36
C GLU A 15 -3.76 -30.56 2.84
N LEU A 16 -3.53 -31.75 3.37
CA LEU A 16 -4.59 -32.63 3.90
C LEU A 16 -5.10 -32.20 5.28
N ILE A 17 -4.38 -31.33 6.01
CA ILE A 17 -4.83 -30.85 7.32
C ILE A 17 -6.04 -29.92 7.13
N PRO A 18 -7.24 -30.33 7.58
CA PRO A 18 -8.46 -29.59 7.33
C PRO A 18 -8.67 -28.39 8.27
N ILE A 19 -7.65 -27.98 9.01
CA ILE A 19 -7.72 -26.92 10.02
C ILE A 19 -6.78 -25.78 9.65
N GLN A 20 -7.33 -24.56 9.62
CA GLN A 20 -6.58 -23.31 9.48
C GLN A 20 -6.73 -22.46 10.73
N ILE A 21 -5.61 -22.05 11.30
CA ILE A 21 -5.59 -21.12 12.44
C ILE A 21 -5.29 -19.72 11.93
N ILE A 22 -6.11 -18.77 12.31
CA ILE A 22 -5.96 -17.34 12.02
C ILE A 22 -5.67 -16.64 13.33
N ASN A 23 -4.57 -15.89 13.38
CA ASN A 23 -4.17 -15.13 14.56
C ASN A 23 -5.07 -13.91 14.74
N GLN A 24 -5.17 -13.38 15.97
CA GLN A 24 -6.02 -12.23 16.31
C GLN A 24 -5.67 -10.93 15.55
N TYR A 25 -4.42 -10.80 15.08
CA TYR A 25 -3.98 -9.64 14.29
C TYR A 25 -4.18 -9.82 12.78
N ASN A 26 -4.78 -10.93 12.37
CA ASN A 26 -5.10 -11.26 10.99
C ASN A 26 -6.61 -11.36 10.81
N GLY A 27 -7.06 -11.00 9.63
CA GLY A 27 -8.37 -11.34 9.13
C GLY A 27 -8.24 -12.13 7.83
N GLY A 28 -9.28 -12.82 7.42
CA GLY A 28 -9.23 -13.59 6.20
C GLY A 28 -10.58 -13.74 5.51
N VAL A 29 -10.52 -14.29 4.31
CA VAL A 29 -11.69 -14.65 3.52
C VAL A 29 -11.54 -16.09 3.07
N GLN A 30 -12.56 -16.91 3.32
CA GLN A 30 -12.63 -18.27 2.82
C GLN A 30 -13.33 -18.28 1.46
N LEU A 31 -12.62 -18.77 0.46
CA LEU A 31 -13.14 -19.04 -0.86
C LEU A 31 -13.36 -20.54 -1.02
N ARG A 32 -14.50 -20.92 -1.59
CA ARG A 32 -14.77 -22.31 -2.00
C ARG A 32 -14.97 -22.35 -3.50
N MET A 33 -14.12 -23.08 -4.19
CA MET A 33 -14.11 -23.14 -5.67
C MET A 33 -14.10 -21.74 -6.32
N GLY A 34 -13.31 -20.81 -5.74
CA GLY A 34 -13.20 -19.42 -6.21
C GLY A 34 -14.34 -18.48 -5.80
N LYS A 35 -15.38 -18.98 -5.12
CA LYS A 35 -16.48 -18.15 -4.62
C LYS A 35 -16.30 -17.86 -3.13
N MET A 36 -16.53 -16.62 -2.74
CA MET A 36 -16.51 -16.22 -1.35
C MET A 36 -17.61 -16.92 -0.55
N VAL A 37 -17.23 -17.52 0.58
CA VAL A 37 -18.15 -18.21 1.49
C VAL A 37 -18.40 -17.40 2.75
N ARG A 38 -17.31 -16.92 3.38
CA ARG A 38 -17.38 -16.16 4.65
C ARG A 38 -16.11 -15.37 4.91
N VAL A 39 -16.25 -14.35 5.75
CA VAL A 39 -15.14 -13.62 6.37
C VAL A 39 -14.69 -14.38 7.60
N LEU A 40 -13.38 -14.40 7.85
CA LEU A 40 -12.74 -15.09 8.96
C LEU A 40 -12.04 -14.07 9.86
N GLU A 41 -12.33 -14.14 11.13
CA GLU A 41 -11.60 -13.39 12.18
C GLU A 41 -10.58 -14.31 12.88
N GLY A 42 -9.89 -13.82 13.92
CA GLY A 42 -8.97 -14.63 14.71
C GLY A 42 -9.67 -15.86 15.31
N GLY A 43 -9.12 -17.04 15.05
CA GLY A 43 -9.69 -18.31 15.51
C GLY A 43 -9.22 -19.50 14.69
N TRP A 44 -9.83 -20.66 14.94
CA TRP A 44 -9.60 -21.85 14.14
C TRP A 44 -10.80 -22.15 13.24
N TYR A 45 -10.50 -22.59 12.01
CA TYR A 45 -11.50 -22.80 10.99
C TYR A 45 -11.28 -24.10 10.26
N TRP A 46 -12.38 -24.72 9.89
CA TRP A 46 -12.36 -25.92 9.08
C TRP A 46 -12.20 -25.54 7.59
N LYS A 47 -11.22 -26.13 6.93
CA LYS A 47 -10.93 -25.97 5.51
C LYS A 47 -11.17 -27.31 4.82
N VAL A 48 -11.94 -27.34 3.75
CA VAL A 48 -12.05 -28.55 2.92
C VAL A 48 -10.85 -28.58 1.98
N PRO A 49 -10.00 -29.64 2.08
CA PRO A 49 -8.85 -29.78 1.17
C PRO A 49 -9.28 -29.71 -0.30
N PHE A 50 -8.43 -29.13 -1.15
CA PHE A 50 -8.60 -28.99 -2.59
C PHE A 50 -9.70 -28.03 -3.06
N THR A 51 -10.73 -27.73 -2.28
CA THR A 51 -11.84 -26.86 -2.68
C THR A 51 -11.82 -25.48 -2.03
N ASP A 52 -11.27 -25.41 -0.81
CA ASP A 52 -11.25 -24.18 -0.03
C ASP A 52 -9.89 -23.50 -0.08
N THR A 53 -9.87 -22.24 -0.41
CA THR A 53 -8.71 -21.35 -0.32
C THR A 53 -8.99 -20.29 0.75
N ILE A 54 -8.03 -20.05 1.64
CA ILE A 54 -8.14 -18.99 2.66
C ILE A 54 -7.11 -17.92 2.33
N LEU A 55 -7.59 -16.72 2.05
CA LEU A 55 -6.76 -15.52 1.91
C LEU A 55 -6.68 -14.84 3.27
N ILE A 56 -5.48 -14.45 3.68
CA ILE A 56 -5.22 -13.85 5.00
C ILE A 56 -4.52 -12.52 4.81
N GLU A 57 -4.95 -11.50 5.56
CA GLU A 57 -4.34 -10.17 5.59
C GLU A 57 -4.25 -9.65 7.03
N HIS A 58 -3.25 -8.81 7.31
CA HIS A 58 -3.10 -8.17 8.61
C HIS A 58 -4.12 -7.06 8.79
N ILE A 59 -4.87 -7.08 9.90
CA ILE A 59 -5.86 -6.06 10.25
C ILE A 59 -5.33 -4.98 11.20
N VAL A 60 -4.15 -5.19 11.77
CA VAL A 60 -3.50 -4.21 12.66
C VAL A 60 -2.94 -3.01 11.89
N PRO A 61 -2.81 -1.84 12.54
CA PRO A 61 -2.23 -0.67 11.91
C PRO A 61 -0.82 -0.94 11.38
N ARG A 62 -0.58 -0.50 10.16
CA ARG A 62 0.70 -0.58 9.46
C ARG A 62 1.12 0.79 8.97
N THR A 63 2.41 0.96 8.78
CA THR A 63 3.00 2.21 8.31
C THR A 63 3.74 1.94 7.01
N GLU A 64 3.39 2.70 5.97
CA GLU A 64 4.06 2.67 4.68
C GLU A 64 4.80 3.97 4.45
N ARG A 65 6.03 3.87 3.96
CA ARG A 65 6.87 5.03 3.67
C ARG A 65 6.91 5.28 2.17
N LEU A 66 6.54 6.49 1.77
CA LEU A 66 6.57 7.00 0.42
C LEU A 66 7.79 7.92 0.29
N THR A 67 8.75 7.56 -0.55
CA THR A 67 10.02 8.30 -0.67
C THR A 67 10.29 8.71 -2.11
N GLY A 68 11.05 9.80 -2.27
CA GLY A 68 11.53 10.25 -3.56
C GLY A 68 10.43 10.86 -4.45
N LEU A 69 9.39 11.40 -3.86
CA LEU A 69 8.30 12.06 -4.59
C LEU A 69 8.64 13.52 -4.88
N ALA A 70 8.14 14.04 -6.00
CA ALA A 70 8.34 15.43 -6.38
C ALA A 70 7.06 16.01 -6.98
N THR A 71 6.80 17.28 -6.69
CA THR A 71 5.70 18.05 -7.26
C THR A 71 6.06 19.53 -7.37
N THR A 72 5.18 20.32 -8.00
CA THR A 72 5.33 21.76 -8.06
C THR A 72 4.18 22.40 -7.27
N THR A 73 4.50 23.29 -6.33
CA THR A 73 3.51 24.03 -5.51
C THR A 73 2.74 25.03 -6.33
N ALA A 74 1.62 25.55 -5.79
CA ALA A 74 0.84 26.64 -6.40
C ALA A 74 1.70 27.90 -6.68
N ASP A 75 2.74 28.12 -5.89
CA ASP A 75 3.71 29.24 -6.06
C ASP A 75 4.76 28.96 -7.16
N GLY A 76 4.64 27.83 -7.90
CA GLY A 76 5.59 27.47 -8.96
C GLY A 76 6.94 26.94 -8.47
N LYS A 77 7.08 26.59 -7.18
CA LYS A 77 8.30 26.00 -6.63
C LYS A 77 8.28 24.49 -6.82
N ALA A 78 9.33 23.93 -7.43
CA ALA A 78 9.54 22.50 -7.46
C ALA A 78 10.02 22.03 -6.09
N ILE A 79 9.34 21.05 -5.52
CA ILE A 79 9.65 20.45 -4.22
C ILE A 79 9.80 18.94 -4.33
N GLY A 80 10.78 18.39 -3.62
CA GLY A 80 10.86 16.96 -3.32
C GLY A 80 10.31 16.73 -1.93
N PHE A 81 9.61 15.60 -1.74
CA PHE A 81 9.04 15.27 -0.44
C PHE A 81 8.99 13.76 -0.19
N ASP A 82 9.03 13.43 1.08
CA ASP A 82 8.77 12.09 1.58
C ASP A 82 7.55 12.14 2.49
N ALA A 83 6.77 11.07 2.50
CA ALA A 83 5.60 10.95 3.34
C ALA A 83 5.52 9.59 4.02
N VAL A 84 4.81 9.54 5.14
CA VAL A 84 4.52 8.32 5.88
C VAL A 84 3.01 8.22 6.02
N VAL A 85 2.46 7.09 5.61
CA VAL A 85 1.03 6.79 5.67
C VAL A 85 0.81 5.67 6.68
N THR A 86 0.03 5.95 7.72
CA THR A 86 -0.40 4.93 8.70
C THR A 86 -1.83 4.53 8.40
N TRP A 87 -2.06 3.25 8.21
CA TRP A 87 -3.34 2.70 7.82
C TRP A 87 -3.60 1.32 8.43
N LYS A 88 -4.85 0.92 8.50
CA LYS A 88 -5.30 -0.42 8.90
C LYS A 88 -6.43 -0.91 8.00
N VAL A 89 -6.61 -2.22 7.92
CA VAL A 89 -7.77 -2.81 7.26
C VAL A 89 -8.99 -2.68 8.17
N SER A 90 -10.07 -2.09 7.66
CA SER A 90 -11.36 -1.95 8.33
C SER A 90 -12.41 -2.92 7.79
N ASP A 91 -12.31 -3.27 6.49
CA ASP A 91 -13.18 -4.23 5.82
C ASP A 91 -12.30 -5.22 5.04
N ILE A 92 -12.10 -6.38 5.64
CA ILE A 92 -11.22 -7.42 5.11
C ILE A 92 -11.72 -7.99 3.78
N GLN A 93 -13.03 -8.02 3.59
CA GLN A 93 -13.63 -8.51 2.36
C GLN A 93 -13.24 -7.63 1.17
N LYS A 94 -13.45 -6.31 1.29
CA LYS A 94 -13.06 -5.36 0.22
C LYS A 94 -11.55 -5.35 0.01
N ALA A 95 -10.78 -5.40 1.09
CA ALA A 95 -9.33 -5.37 1.03
C ALA A 95 -8.72 -6.55 0.25
N LEU A 96 -9.33 -7.74 0.35
CA LEU A 96 -8.85 -8.95 -0.31
C LEU A 96 -9.52 -9.25 -1.67
N MET A 97 -10.71 -8.70 -1.92
CA MET A 97 -11.48 -9.04 -3.11
C MET A 97 -11.43 -7.95 -4.18
N ASP A 98 -11.28 -6.68 -3.80
CA ASP A 98 -11.33 -5.55 -4.72
C ASP A 98 -9.93 -5.10 -5.20
N VAL A 99 -8.86 -5.54 -4.52
CA VAL A 99 -7.49 -5.11 -4.81
C VAL A 99 -6.54 -6.31 -4.76
N VAL A 100 -5.68 -6.43 -5.77
CA VAL A 100 -4.72 -7.56 -5.86
C VAL A 100 -3.55 -7.36 -4.89
N ASP A 101 -2.95 -6.18 -4.88
CA ASP A 101 -1.91 -5.78 -3.95
C ASP A 101 -2.35 -4.51 -3.21
N LEU A 102 -2.85 -4.72 -1.99
CA LEU A 102 -3.40 -3.65 -1.18
C LEU A 102 -2.34 -2.63 -0.77
N LYS A 103 -1.13 -3.09 -0.48
CA LYS A 103 -0.04 -2.26 -0.02
C LYS A 103 0.39 -1.28 -1.11
N ASP A 104 0.68 -1.79 -2.29
CA ASP A 104 1.12 -0.99 -3.43
C ASP A 104 0.01 -0.05 -3.91
N ALA A 105 -1.23 -0.53 -3.98
CA ALA A 105 -2.37 0.29 -4.36
C ALA A 105 -2.59 1.48 -3.41
N ILE A 106 -2.41 1.30 -2.09
CA ILE A 106 -2.49 2.39 -1.11
C ILE A 106 -1.32 3.35 -1.29
N ALA A 107 -0.09 2.83 -1.43
CA ALA A 107 1.10 3.62 -1.60
C ALA A 107 1.00 4.54 -2.82
N ASP A 108 0.68 3.98 -3.99
CA ASP A 108 0.55 4.72 -5.25
C ASP A 108 -0.59 5.73 -5.21
N SER A 109 -1.73 5.32 -4.68
CA SER A 109 -2.90 6.19 -4.60
C SER A 109 -2.67 7.37 -3.65
N CYS A 110 -2.07 7.11 -2.47
CA CYS A 110 -1.73 8.17 -1.52
C CYS A 110 -0.65 9.10 -2.09
N ALA A 111 0.38 8.56 -2.76
CA ALA A 111 1.41 9.37 -3.40
C ALA A 111 0.81 10.36 -4.42
N GLY A 112 -0.09 9.88 -5.28
CA GLY A 112 -0.80 10.72 -6.25
C GLY A 112 -1.68 11.79 -5.60
N ILE A 113 -2.43 11.45 -4.55
CA ILE A 113 -3.28 12.39 -3.82
C ILE A 113 -2.44 13.45 -3.11
N ILE A 114 -1.38 13.03 -2.40
CA ILE A 114 -0.47 13.93 -1.70
C ILE A 114 0.17 14.90 -2.70
N GLY A 115 0.66 14.39 -3.84
CA GLY A 115 1.22 15.22 -4.89
C GLY A 115 0.23 16.27 -5.42
N THR A 116 -1.03 15.89 -5.61
CA THR A 116 -2.10 16.80 -6.07
C THR A 116 -2.43 17.86 -5.02
N GLU A 117 -2.60 17.48 -3.76
CA GLU A 117 -2.89 18.41 -2.67
C GLU A 117 -1.74 19.41 -2.46
N LEU A 118 -0.48 18.93 -2.51
CA LEU A 118 0.69 19.81 -2.40
C LEU A 118 0.83 20.74 -3.60
N SER A 119 0.38 20.35 -4.79
CA SER A 119 0.40 21.22 -5.97
C SER A 119 -0.61 22.38 -5.87
N ASN A 120 -1.65 22.20 -5.09
CA ASN A 120 -2.66 23.22 -4.81
C ASN A 120 -2.32 24.09 -3.59
N ALA A 121 -1.33 23.70 -2.81
CA ALA A 121 -0.92 24.43 -1.59
C ALA A 121 0.22 25.42 -1.87
N SER A 122 0.29 26.48 -1.07
CA SER A 122 1.43 27.39 -1.08
C SER A 122 2.62 26.80 -0.31
N TRP A 123 3.83 27.18 -0.68
CA TRP A 123 5.02 26.77 0.04
C TRP A 123 4.97 27.15 1.54
N ALA A 124 4.39 28.33 1.85
CA ALA A 124 4.26 28.80 3.21
C ALA A 124 3.33 27.92 4.06
N ASP A 125 2.25 27.41 3.48
CA ASP A 125 1.29 26.54 4.17
C ASP A 125 1.87 25.15 4.41
N ILE A 126 2.64 24.64 3.46
CA ILE A 126 3.33 23.35 3.57
C ILE A 126 4.31 23.37 4.75
N ILE A 127 5.16 24.42 4.85
CA ILE A 127 6.14 24.55 5.95
C ILE A 127 5.44 24.71 7.30
N ARG A 128 4.32 25.41 7.36
CA ARG A 128 3.55 25.57 8.60
C ARG A 128 2.84 24.31 9.05
N GLY A 129 2.80 23.27 8.21
CA GLY A 129 2.12 22.01 8.51
C GLY A 129 0.60 22.06 8.41
N ASN A 130 0.03 23.14 7.88
CA ASN A 130 -1.43 23.32 7.73
C ASN A 130 -2.07 22.32 6.75
N THR A 131 -1.26 21.65 5.96
CA THR A 131 -1.71 20.70 4.92
C THR A 131 -1.91 19.26 5.43
N THR A 132 -1.39 18.92 6.61
CA THR A 132 -1.39 17.52 7.11
C THR A 132 -2.80 16.96 7.28
N GLU A 133 -3.71 17.78 7.77
CA GLU A 133 -5.10 17.38 8.03
C GLU A 133 -5.89 17.18 6.73
N SER A 134 -5.72 18.08 5.76
CA SER A 134 -6.33 17.96 4.42
C SER A 134 -5.79 16.74 3.67
N LEU A 135 -4.48 16.49 3.73
CA LEU A 135 -3.84 15.30 3.15
C LEU A 135 -4.43 14.01 3.73
N THR A 136 -4.55 13.95 5.07
CA THR A 136 -5.12 12.77 5.74
C THR A 136 -6.58 12.57 5.34
N ALA A 137 -7.38 13.62 5.27
CA ALA A 137 -8.79 13.55 4.88
C ALA A 137 -8.97 13.10 3.41
N ALA A 138 -8.15 13.63 2.50
CA ALA A 138 -8.18 13.26 1.09
C ALA A 138 -7.79 11.78 0.88
N CYS A 139 -6.71 11.34 1.52
CA CYS A 139 -6.27 9.94 1.47
C CYS A 139 -7.29 9.00 2.12
N ARG A 140 -7.92 9.38 3.24
CA ARG A 140 -8.96 8.59 3.92
C ARG A 140 -10.15 8.33 3.02
N LYS A 141 -10.61 9.34 2.27
CA LYS A 141 -11.71 9.20 1.31
C LYS A 141 -11.41 8.14 0.24
N ARG A 142 -10.16 8.01 -0.18
CA ARG A 142 -9.74 6.99 -1.15
C ARG A 142 -9.67 5.61 -0.53
N GLY A 143 -9.06 5.49 0.65
CA GLY A 143 -8.87 4.22 1.36
C GLY A 143 -10.20 3.49 1.65
N TRP A 144 -11.26 4.20 1.94
CA TRP A 144 -12.61 3.64 2.18
C TRP A 144 -13.12 2.76 1.04
N ARG A 145 -12.74 3.05 -0.19
CA ARG A 145 -13.17 2.26 -1.36
C ARG A 145 -12.60 0.85 -1.33
N TRP A 146 -11.45 0.67 -0.73
CA TRP A 146 -10.74 -0.61 -0.62
C TRP A 146 -10.85 -1.24 0.79
N GLY A 147 -11.76 -0.75 1.60
CA GLY A 147 -11.94 -1.25 2.96
C GLY A 147 -10.76 -0.93 3.88
N VAL A 148 -10.07 0.17 3.64
CA VAL A 148 -8.90 0.62 4.40
C VAL A 148 -9.21 1.93 5.11
N GLU A 149 -8.87 2.01 6.39
CA GLU A 149 -8.91 3.23 7.17
C GLU A 149 -7.52 3.84 7.26
N ILE A 150 -7.32 4.99 6.60
CA ILE A 150 -6.11 5.77 6.74
C ILE A 150 -6.22 6.61 8.01
N GLN A 151 -5.35 6.32 8.97
CA GLN A 151 -5.34 6.97 10.27
C GLN A 151 -4.66 8.33 10.19
N GLN A 152 -3.48 8.36 9.57
CA GLN A 152 -2.64 9.55 9.52
C GLN A 152 -1.74 9.55 8.28
N VAL A 153 -1.55 10.72 7.72
CA VAL A 153 -0.54 11.02 6.70
C VAL A 153 0.39 12.10 7.25
N GLN A 154 1.69 11.85 7.23
CA GLN A 154 2.71 12.80 7.69
C GLN A 154 3.74 13.04 6.60
N LEU A 155 4.11 14.30 6.38
CA LEU A 155 5.27 14.67 5.57
C LEU A 155 6.51 14.57 6.44
N THR A 156 7.48 13.75 6.05
CA THR A 156 8.71 13.49 6.83
C THR A 156 9.91 14.24 6.31
N GLY A 157 9.89 14.65 5.04
CA GLY A 157 10.94 15.45 4.44
C GLY A 157 10.35 16.29 3.32
N VAL A 158 10.55 17.60 3.36
CA VAL A 158 10.16 18.50 2.27
C VAL A 158 11.31 19.44 2.00
N ALA A 159 11.81 19.44 0.75
CA ALA A 159 12.90 20.28 0.33
C ALA A 159 12.63 20.91 -1.05
N PRO A 160 13.01 22.16 -1.28
CA PRO A 160 12.96 22.74 -2.61
C PRO A 160 14.00 22.06 -3.52
N VAL A 161 13.59 21.65 -4.70
CA VAL A 161 14.47 21.05 -5.71
C VAL A 161 14.87 22.14 -6.69
N LYS A 162 16.19 22.36 -6.86
CA LYS A 162 16.67 23.23 -7.91
C LYS A 162 16.63 22.46 -9.25
N ASN A 163 15.92 23.02 -10.23
CA ASN A 163 15.95 22.50 -11.58
C ASN A 163 17.37 22.68 -12.14
N LEU A 164 18.16 21.61 -12.19
CA LEU A 164 19.40 21.59 -12.95
C LEU A 164 19.01 21.59 -14.44
N ARG A 165 19.07 22.75 -15.09
CA ARG A 165 19.12 22.80 -16.54
C ARG A 165 20.44 22.18 -16.97
N VAL A 166 20.42 20.94 -17.41
CA VAL A 166 21.53 20.38 -18.21
C VAL A 166 21.45 21.07 -19.56
N SER A 167 22.20 22.16 -19.74
CA SER A 167 22.41 22.74 -21.07
C SER A 167 23.33 21.75 -21.81
N LEU A 168 22.75 20.94 -22.66
CA LEU A 168 23.48 20.26 -23.75
C LEU A 168 23.85 21.30 -24.78
N SER A 169 24.75 22.21 -24.43
CA SER A 169 25.47 22.99 -25.44
C SER A 169 26.45 22.07 -26.12
N GLY A 170 25.99 21.44 -27.21
CA GLY A 170 26.87 20.69 -28.11
C GLY A 170 28.00 21.57 -28.60
N HIS A 171 29.19 21.25 -28.19
CA HIS A 171 30.38 21.64 -28.89
C HIS A 171 30.50 20.76 -30.15
N ALA A 172 29.75 21.18 -31.19
CA ALA A 172 30.04 20.78 -32.55
C ALA A 172 30.77 21.96 -33.21
N GLN A 173 32.04 22.10 -32.92
CA GLN A 173 32.92 22.93 -33.73
C GLN A 173 34.31 22.31 -33.78
N HIS A 174 34.77 22.17 -35.04
CA HIS A 174 36.07 21.87 -35.57
C HIS A 174 36.40 20.41 -35.89
N LEU A 175 36.03 20.03 -37.10
CA LEU A 175 36.86 19.28 -38.00
C LEU A 175 36.77 19.96 -39.38
N VAL A 176 37.74 20.81 -39.65
CA VAL A 176 38.23 21.14 -40.99
C VAL A 176 39.65 20.62 -41.10
#